data_be4a79d25aec1bc007552eeee5ea1ecb
#
_entry.id   be4a79d25aec1bc007552eeee5ea1ecb
#
_cell.length_a   1.000
_cell.length_b   1.000
_cell.length_c   1.000
_cell.angle_alpha   90.00
_cell.angle_beta   90.00
_cell.angle_gamma   90.00
#
_symmetry.space_group_name_H-M   'P 1'
#
loop_
_entity.id
_entity.type
_entity.pdbx_description
1 polymer ?
#
loop_
_entity_poly.entity_id
_entity_poly.type
_entity_poly.pdbx_seq_one_letter_code
_entity_poly.pdbx_strand_id
1 'polypeptide(L)'
;MTLSPALLDKAQHWRHQIHLEPELGYQEHKTSDLVAQELELAGLQVHRGLAGTGVVGTLRNGEGPVIGLRADMDALPITEKGAPQWRSRRQGVMHACGHDGHTAILLAAALQLAATRRFRGTVHFIFQPAEENLGGARKMVEDGLFQRFPMDAIYALHNWPGMPVGSLAVNPGAMMASLDSFEITLNGRSCHAAMPESGADPMVVAAELILALQTIPSRRLSPLASAVVSVTQIHGGEAINVIPETLALRGTVRCLQTDVRNKVRGLIEEFVATLPRPFGVSGEIHWFPGYPVTANHVGPAEQVRATAQRMLGEEQVRWQVNPSMASEDFACMLDVCPGAYFWLGADGAIPSAPLHNAEYDFNDALIPLGVAFWQRLVEEALP
;
A
#
# COMPACT_ATOMS: atom_id res chain seq x y z
N MET A 1 22.27 8.12 -17.73
CA MET A 1 23.08 6.94 -18.12
C MET A 1 22.16 5.82 -18.46
N THR A 2 22.47 5.03 -19.49
CA THR A 2 21.68 3.86 -19.86
C THR A 2 22.11 2.66 -19.03
N LEU A 3 21.13 1.92 -18.49
CA LEU A 3 21.36 0.60 -17.90
C LEU A 3 22.09 -0.29 -18.90
N SER A 4 23.06 -1.10 -18.44
CA SER A 4 23.73 -2.03 -19.36
C SER A 4 22.71 -3.07 -19.86
N PRO A 5 22.81 -3.49 -21.13
CA PRO A 5 21.89 -4.52 -21.65
C PRO A 5 21.87 -5.78 -20.79
N ALA A 6 23.02 -6.24 -20.30
CA ALA A 6 23.12 -7.41 -19.44
C ALA A 6 22.38 -7.25 -18.10
N LEU A 7 22.40 -6.05 -17.49
CA LEU A 7 21.67 -5.82 -16.24
C LEU A 7 20.16 -5.65 -16.51
N LEU A 8 19.79 -5.07 -17.65
CA LEU A 8 18.38 -5.00 -18.07
C LEU A 8 17.80 -6.40 -18.28
N ASP A 9 18.48 -7.24 -19.05
CA ASP A 9 18.07 -8.64 -19.29
C ASP A 9 17.94 -9.40 -17.97
N LYS A 10 18.89 -9.19 -17.04
CA LYS A 10 18.87 -9.81 -15.72
C LYS A 10 17.67 -9.32 -14.87
N ALA A 11 17.37 -8.03 -14.90
CA ALA A 11 16.23 -7.46 -14.16
C ALA A 11 14.88 -7.96 -14.70
N GLN A 12 14.72 -8.03 -16.02
CA GLN A 12 13.53 -8.63 -16.64
C GLN A 12 13.40 -10.12 -16.28
N HIS A 13 14.52 -10.85 -16.28
CA HIS A 13 14.52 -12.26 -15.87
C HIS A 13 14.06 -12.43 -14.41
N TRP A 14 14.55 -11.62 -13.47
CA TRP A 14 14.09 -11.66 -12.07
C TRP A 14 12.60 -11.39 -11.96
N ARG A 15 12.12 -10.33 -12.63
CA ARG A 15 10.70 -9.99 -12.64
C ARG A 15 9.86 -11.17 -13.15
N HIS A 16 10.22 -11.77 -14.26
CA HIS A 16 9.53 -12.94 -14.83
C HIS A 16 9.60 -14.16 -13.90
N GLN A 17 10.73 -14.40 -13.26
CA GLN A 17 10.90 -15.48 -12.29
C GLN A 17 10.02 -15.31 -11.05
N ILE A 18 9.96 -14.09 -10.49
CA ILE A 18 9.11 -13.77 -9.36
C ILE A 18 7.63 -13.93 -9.75
N HIS A 19 7.23 -13.46 -10.94
CA HIS A 19 5.87 -13.61 -11.45
C HIS A 19 5.45 -15.07 -11.69
N LEU A 20 6.38 -15.93 -12.16
CA LEU A 20 6.14 -17.36 -12.32
C LEU A 20 5.88 -18.10 -11.01
N GLU A 21 6.50 -17.67 -9.92
CA GLU A 21 6.45 -18.32 -8.60
C GLU A 21 5.99 -17.30 -7.52
N PRO A 22 4.78 -16.69 -7.68
CA PRO A 22 4.33 -15.63 -6.79
C PRO A 22 4.08 -16.17 -5.38
N GLU A 23 4.38 -15.36 -4.37
CA GLU A 23 4.26 -15.70 -2.96
C GLU A 23 3.39 -14.69 -2.24
N LEU A 24 2.45 -15.18 -1.40
CA LEU A 24 1.58 -14.32 -0.60
C LEU A 24 2.36 -13.66 0.54
N GLY A 25 1.80 -12.59 1.09
CA GLY A 25 2.38 -11.85 2.20
C GLY A 25 2.81 -12.73 3.37
N TYR A 26 3.98 -12.47 3.91
CA TYR A 26 4.74 -13.25 4.90
C TYR A 26 5.17 -14.66 4.44
N GLN A 27 5.02 -14.99 3.17
CA GLN A 27 5.45 -16.26 2.57
C GLN A 27 6.43 -16.06 1.40
N GLU A 28 6.98 -14.86 1.24
CA GLU A 28 7.86 -14.44 0.15
C GLU A 28 9.30 -15.01 0.30
N HIS A 29 9.41 -16.30 0.62
CA HIS A 29 10.70 -16.92 0.94
C HIS A 29 11.64 -16.98 -0.25
N LYS A 30 11.15 -17.40 -1.44
CA LYS A 30 11.96 -17.51 -2.66
C LYS A 30 12.35 -16.12 -3.18
N THR A 31 11.42 -15.17 -3.14
CA THR A 31 11.66 -13.77 -3.52
C THR A 31 12.70 -13.13 -2.60
N SER A 32 12.56 -13.33 -1.29
CA SER A 32 13.53 -12.89 -0.27
C SER A 32 14.92 -13.50 -0.47
N ASP A 33 14.98 -14.80 -0.78
CA ASP A 33 16.24 -15.51 -1.04
C ASP A 33 16.94 -14.98 -2.29
N LEU A 34 16.19 -14.80 -3.40
CA LEU A 34 16.69 -14.20 -4.63
C LEU A 34 17.30 -12.82 -4.39
N VAL A 35 16.54 -11.95 -3.74
CA VAL A 35 16.96 -10.58 -3.43
C VAL A 35 18.23 -10.58 -2.58
N ALA A 36 18.23 -11.33 -1.48
CA ALA A 36 19.38 -11.37 -0.58
C ALA A 36 20.65 -11.88 -1.27
N GLN A 37 20.56 -12.96 -2.04
CA GLN A 37 21.69 -13.53 -2.79
C GLN A 37 22.28 -12.53 -3.80
N GLU A 38 21.43 -11.86 -4.57
CA GLU A 38 21.89 -10.91 -5.58
C GLU A 38 22.54 -9.65 -4.95
N LEU A 39 22.01 -9.18 -3.83
CA LEU A 39 22.60 -8.08 -3.07
C LEU A 39 23.96 -8.47 -2.47
N GLU A 40 24.08 -9.67 -1.91
CA GLU A 40 25.34 -10.21 -1.37
C GLU A 40 26.40 -10.35 -2.46
N LEU A 41 26.03 -10.90 -3.63
CA LEU A 41 26.91 -11.03 -4.80
C LEU A 41 27.39 -9.67 -5.32
N ALA A 42 26.57 -8.62 -5.18
CA ALA A 42 26.93 -7.24 -5.52
C ALA A 42 27.77 -6.54 -4.43
N GLY A 43 28.05 -7.23 -3.31
CA GLY A 43 28.92 -6.74 -2.23
C GLY A 43 28.22 -5.79 -1.24
N LEU A 44 26.89 -5.82 -1.16
CA LEU A 44 26.13 -5.09 -0.14
C LEU A 44 26.15 -5.86 1.19
N GLN A 45 26.01 -5.12 2.30
CA GLN A 45 25.70 -5.72 3.59
C GLN A 45 24.20 -6.06 3.62
N VAL A 46 23.87 -7.33 3.82
CA VAL A 46 22.48 -7.81 3.79
C VAL A 46 22.01 -8.20 5.19
N HIS A 47 20.84 -7.71 5.56
CA HIS A 47 20.09 -8.14 6.75
C HIS A 47 18.76 -8.74 6.31
N ARG A 48 18.40 -9.88 6.92
CA ARG A 48 17.18 -10.64 6.62
C ARG A 48 16.32 -10.78 7.86
N GLY A 49 15.03 -10.98 7.67
CA GLY A 49 14.10 -11.41 8.70
C GLY A 49 13.29 -10.31 9.37
N LEU A 50 13.41 -9.02 8.96
CA LEU A 50 12.44 -8.01 9.38
C LEU A 50 11.06 -8.37 8.81
N ALA A 51 10.04 -8.37 9.64
CA ALA A 51 8.70 -8.86 9.29
C ALA A 51 8.73 -10.29 8.65
N GLY A 52 9.67 -11.15 9.10
CA GLY A 52 9.79 -12.54 8.64
C GLY A 52 10.59 -12.70 7.35
N THR A 53 10.11 -12.19 6.22
CA THR A 53 10.73 -12.36 4.89
C THR A 53 11.40 -11.10 4.34
N GLY A 54 11.31 -9.96 5.04
CA GLY A 54 11.90 -8.70 4.60
C GLY A 54 13.44 -8.74 4.54
N VAL A 55 13.98 -8.02 3.57
CA VAL A 55 15.42 -7.90 3.32
C VAL A 55 15.83 -6.43 3.29
N VAL A 56 16.96 -6.10 3.91
CA VAL A 56 17.57 -4.78 3.82
C VAL A 56 19.01 -4.91 3.33
N GLY A 57 19.30 -4.38 2.14
CA GLY A 57 20.65 -4.23 1.61
C GLY A 57 21.23 -2.85 1.95
N THR A 58 22.43 -2.78 2.48
CA THR A 58 23.10 -1.52 2.79
C THR A 58 24.32 -1.32 1.91
N LEU A 59 24.37 -0.19 1.20
CA LEU A 59 25.49 0.25 0.40
C LEU A 59 26.06 1.56 0.96
N ARG A 60 27.30 1.53 1.42
CA ARG A 60 28.01 2.71 1.95
C ARG A 60 29.08 3.19 0.97
N ASN A 61 29.15 4.49 0.78
CA ASN A 61 30.19 5.14 -0.03
C ASN A 61 30.65 6.46 0.61
N GLY A 62 31.47 6.35 1.63
CA GLY A 62 31.93 7.48 2.44
C GLY A 62 30.94 7.92 3.53
N GLU A 63 31.29 9.01 4.21
CA GLU A 63 30.39 9.65 5.18
C GLU A 63 29.45 10.61 4.45
N GLY A 64 28.22 10.73 4.91
CA GLY A 64 27.21 11.60 4.30
C GLY A 64 25.80 11.25 4.79
N PRO A 65 24.77 11.85 4.19
CA PRO A 65 23.38 11.54 4.50
C PRO A 65 23.04 10.08 4.22
N VAL A 66 21.91 9.63 4.78
CA VAL A 66 21.44 8.25 4.66
C VAL A 66 20.02 8.26 4.09
N ILE A 67 19.77 7.52 3.02
CA ILE A 67 18.42 7.37 2.48
C ILE A 67 18.00 5.92 2.36
N GLY A 68 16.68 5.68 2.47
CA GLY A 68 16.05 4.40 2.21
C GLY A 68 15.29 4.42 0.87
N LEU A 69 15.38 3.32 0.13
CA LEU A 69 14.57 3.04 -1.04
C LEU A 69 13.79 1.76 -0.79
N ARG A 70 12.46 1.78 -0.99
CA ARG A 70 11.59 0.64 -0.67
C ARG A 70 10.94 0.06 -1.92
N ALA A 71 10.86 -1.25 -1.98
CA ALA A 71 9.96 -2.01 -2.84
C ALA A 71 9.20 -3.06 -2.01
N ASP A 72 7.96 -3.31 -2.36
CA ASP A 72 7.13 -4.41 -1.89
C ASP A 72 7.43 -5.70 -2.65
N MET A 73 7.09 -6.87 -2.08
CA MET A 73 7.45 -8.17 -2.66
C MET A 73 6.28 -9.14 -2.81
N ASP A 74 5.15 -8.92 -2.14
CA ASP A 74 4.07 -9.89 -2.03
C ASP A 74 3.14 -9.92 -3.23
N ALA A 75 2.50 -11.08 -3.44
CA ALA A 75 1.50 -11.34 -4.45
C ALA A 75 0.09 -11.40 -3.83
N LEU A 76 -0.92 -11.46 -4.70
CA LEU A 76 -2.34 -11.49 -4.37
C LEU A 76 -2.97 -12.87 -4.56
N PRO A 77 -4.01 -13.23 -3.77
CA PRO A 77 -4.77 -14.46 -3.93
C PRO A 77 -5.77 -14.35 -5.10
N ILE A 78 -5.24 -14.15 -6.31
CA ILE A 78 -6.01 -13.99 -7.56
C ILE A 78 -5.56 -15.07 -8.55
N THR A 79 -6.53 -15.70 -9.24
CA THR A 79 -6.20 -16.62 -10.33
C THR A 79 -5.94 -15.83 -11.61
N GLU A 80 -4.71 -15.89 -12.10
CA GLU A 80 -4.31 -15.19 -13.31
C GLU A 80 -5.07 -15.74 -14.54
N LYS A 81 -5.63 -14.84 -15.34
CA LYS A 81 -6.34 -15.13 -16.59
C LYS A 81 -5.51 -14.75 -17.82
N GLY A 82 -4.52 -13.87 -17.68
CA GLY A 82 -3.56 -13.54 -18.71
C GLY A 82 -2.78 -14.76 -19.19
N ALA A 83 -2.12 -14.64 -20.34
CA ALA A 83 -1.32 -15.70 -20.94
C ALA A 83 0.09 -15.22 -21.32
N PRO A 84 0.81 -14.46 -20.50
CA PRO A 84 2.21 -14.14 -20.76
C PRO A 84 3.05 -15.43 -20.66
N GLN A 85 4.23 -15.44 -21.26
CA GLN A 85 5.15 -16.59 -21.17
C GLN A 85 5.59 -16.89 -19.73
N TRP A 86 5.54 -15.89 -18.86
CA TRP A 86 5.87 -15.95 -17.43
C TRP A 86 4.63 -16.03 -16.52
N ARG A 87 3.48 -16.47 -17.04
CA ARG A 87 2.26 -16.68 -16.26
C ARG A 87 2.53 -17.47 -14.98
N SER A 88 1.87 -17.07 -13.88
CA SER A 88 1.95 -17.76 -12.60
C SER A 88 1.73 -19.28 -12.73
N ARG A 89 2.62 -20.05 -12.11
CA ARG A 89 2.51 -21.50 -11.96
C ARG A 89 1.78 -21.91 -10.69
N ARG A 90 1.47 -20.94 -9.81
CA ARG A 90 0.72 -21.18 -8.57
C ARG A 90 -0.75 -20.84 -8.80
N GLN A 91 -1.60 -21.88 -8.82
CA GLN A 91 -3.04 -21.68 -8.97
C GLN A 91 -3.59 -20.79 -7.85
N GLY A 92 -4.38 -19.77 -8.20
CA GLY A 92 -5.00 -18.86 -7.25
C GLY A 92 -4.10 -17.78 -6.68
N VAL A 93 -2.87 -17.63 -7.19
CA VAL A 93 -1.91 -16.60 -6.75
C VAL A 93 -1.26 -15.94 -7.97
N MET A 94 -1.20 -14.61 -8.01
CA MET A 94 -0.49 -13.86 -9.05
C MET A 94 0.01 -12.50 -8.53
N HIS A 95 1.03 -11.95 -9.17
CA HIS A 95 1.40 -10.55 -9.01
C HIS A 95 0.46 -9.66 -9.84
N ALA A 96 -0.65 -9.22 -9.22
CA ALA A 96 -1.64 -8.35 -9.87
C ALA A 96 -1.50 -6.86 -9.47
N CYS A 97 -0.45 -6.51 -8.71
CA CYS A 97 -0.14 -5.14 -8.31
C CYS A 97 1.21 -4.63 -8.85
N GLY A 98 2.06 -5.52 -9.37
CA GLY A 98 3.36 -5.15 -9.97
C GLY A 98 4.54 -5.19 -9.01
N HIS A 99 4.38 -5.80 -7.83
CA HIS A 99 5.45 -5.90 -6.83
C HIS A 99 6.65 -6.74 -7.32
N ASP A 100 6.45 -7.67 -8.26
CA ASP A 100 7.49 -8.35 -9.01
C ASP A 100 8.38 -7.37 -9.80
N GLY A 101 7.76 -6.37 -10.43
CA GLY A 101 8.45 -5.29 -11.14
C GLY A 101 9.13 -4.31 -10.18
N HIS A 102 8.50 -3.91 -9.08
CA HIS A 102 9.09 -3.03 -8.07
C HIS A 102 10.35 -3.67 -7.45
N THR A 103 10.25 -4.96 -7.08
CA THR A 103 11.39 -5.74 -6.58
C THR A 103 12.54 -5.77 -7.59
N ALA A 104 12.26 -6.08 -8.87
CA ALA A 104 13.27 -6.14 -9.92
C ALA A 104 13.92 -4.78 -10.19
N ILE A 105 13.14 -3.68 -10.20
CA ILE A 105 13.64 -2.31 -10.35
C ILE A 105 14.59 -1.95 -9.21
N LEU A 106 14.18 -2.17 -7.96
CA LEU A 106 14.99 -1.80 -6.80
C LEU A 106 16.26 -2.64 -6.71
N LEU A 107 16.18 -3.95 -7.01
CA LEU A 107 17.33 -4.84 -7.03
C LEU A 107 18.34 -4.44 -8.12
N ALA A 108 17.88 -4.12 -9.33
CA ALA A 108 18.74 -3.65 -10.40
C ALA A 108 19.37 -2.28 -10.08
N ALA A 109 18.62 -1.37 -9.44
CA ALA A 109 19.15 -0.09 -8.97
C ALA A 109 20.25 -0.28 -7.92
N ALA A 110 20.10 -1.23 -7.00
CA ALA A 110 21.12 -1.56 -6.00
C ALA A 110 22.43 -2.03 -6.66
N LEU A 111 22.33 -2.93 -7.64
CA LEU A 111 23.50 -3.42 -8.37
C LEU A 111 24.16 -2.32 -9.19
N GLN A 112 23.36 -1.49 -9.87
CA GLN A 112 23.87 -0.35 -10.65
C GLN A 112 24.60 0.67 -9.76
N LEU A 113 24.05 1.00 -8.61
CA LEU A 113 24.67 1.91 -7.64
C LEU A 113 25.92 1.30 -7.00
N ALA A 114 25.94 0.00 -6.72
CA ALA A 114 27.11 -0.70 -6.23
C ALA A 114 28.29 -0.67 -7.23
N ALA A 115 27.97 -0.79 -8.52
CA ALA A 115 28.97 -0.74 -9.58
C ALA A 115 29.50 0.66 -9.86
N THR A 116 28.64 1.70 -9.79
CA THR A 116 29.00 3.07 -10.16
C THR A 116 29.53 3.90 -9.00
N ARG A 117 28.98 3.71 -7.80
CA ARG A 117 29.30 4.43 -6.54
C ARG A 117 29.40 5.95 -6.71
N ARG A 118 28.51 6.55 -7.53
CA ARG A 118 28.48 7.98 -7.79
C ARG A 118 27.60 8.73 -6.80
N PHE A 119 27.83 8.51 -5.53
CA PHE A 119 27.15 9.19 -4.43
C PHE A 119 28.07 9.18 -3.21
N ARG A 120 27.79 10.03 -2.23
CA ARG A 120 28.51 10.07 -0.95
C ARG A 120 27.52 9.94 0.22
N GLY A 121 27.61 8.85 0.96
CA GLY A 121 26.68 8.54 2.06
C GLY A 121 26.29 7.07 2.11
N THR A 122 25.08 6.80 2.56
CA THR A 122 24.56 5.44 2.69
C THR A 122 23.18 5.31 2.05
N VAL A 123 22.96 4.21 1.33
CA VAL A 123 21.64 3.81 0.80
C VAL A 123 21.21 2.50 1.43
N HIS A 124 20.01 2.47 2.00
CA HIS A 124 19.33 1.24 2.43
C HIS A 124 18.29 0.84 1.37
N PHE A 125 18.45 -0.34 0.79
CA PHE A 125 17.50 -0.95 -0.13
C PHE A 125 16.59 -1.88 0.68
N ILE A 126 15.33 -1.50 0.82
CA ILE A 126 14.36 -2.14 1.71
C ILE A 126 13.37 -2.91 0.86
N PHE A 127 13.41 -4.24 0.94
CA PHE A 127 12.47 -5.13 0.28
C PHE A 127 11.46 -5.59 1.32
N GLN A 128 10.24 -5.05 1.21
CA GLN A 128 9.20 -5.17 2.21
C GLN A 128 8.24 -6.30 1.86
N PRO A 129 7.93 -7.21 2.80
CA PRO A 129 6.88 -8.20 2.63
C PRO A 129 5.49 -7.63 2.92
N ALA A 130 4.45 -8.36 2.50
CA ALA A 130 3.09 -8.29 3.05
C ALA A 130 2.45 -6.89 3.02
N GLU A 131 2.59 -6.16 1.91
CA GLU A 131 1.93 -4.86 1.71
C GLU A 131 0.40 -5.04 1.62
N GLU A 132 -0.06 -6.08 0.90
CA GLU A 132 -1.46 -6.33 0.57
C GLU A 132 -2.29 -6.73 1.80
N ASN A 133 -2.76 -5.73 2.55
CA ASN A 133 -3.65 -5.83 3.71
C ASN A 133 -3.09 -6.55 4.97
N LEU A 134 -1.81 -6.91 5.01
CA LEU A 134 -1.22 -7.63 6.14
C LEU A 134 -0.28 -6.76 6.99
N GLY A 135 0.06 -5.54 6.54
CA GLY A 135 0.78 -4.53 7.31
C GLY A 135 2.26 -4.82 7.50
N GLY A 136 2.93 -5.35 6.47
CA GLY A 136 4.36 -5.66 6.50
C GLY A 136 5.25 -4.46 6.81
N ALA A 137 4.90 -3.25 6.29
CA ALA A 137 5.62 -2.02 6.65
C ALA A 137 5.54 -1.73 8.14
N ARG A 138 4.35 -1.80 8.74
CA ARG A 138 4.18 -1.63 10.19
C ARG A 138 5.02 -2.63 10.95
N LYS A 139 4.97 -3.90 10.54
CA LYS A 139 5.74 -4.97 11.19
C LYS A 139 7.25 -4.75 11.08
N MET A 140 7.76 -4.29 9.93
CA MET A 140 9.17 -3.91 9.79
C MET A 140 9.57 -2.76 10.72
N VAL A 141 8.70 -1.74 10.89
CA VAL A 141 8.91 -0.63 11.84
C VAL A 141 8.97 -1.16 13.28
N GLU A 142 8.01 -2.01 13.67
CA GLU A 142 7.95 -2.64 15.00
C GLU A 142 9.17 -3.53 15.28
N ASP A 143 9.69 -4.24 14.26
CA ASP A 143 10.90 -5.07 14.35
C ASP A 143 12.21 -4.26 14.38
N GLY A 144 12.10 -2.92 14.35
CA GLY A 144 13.21 -2.01 14.53
C GLY A 144 13.92 -1.59 13.25
N LEU A 145 13.21 -1.47 12.12
CA LEU A 145 13.79 -1.01 10.86
C LEU A 145 14.59 0.29 11.02
N PHE A 146 13.98 1.34 11.57
CA PHE A 146 14.63 2.66 11.70
C PHE A 146 15.64 2.74 12.83
N GLN A 147 15.58 1.86 13.82
CA GLN A 147 16.58 1.75 14.89
C GLN A 147 17.87 1.07 14.40
N ARG A 148 17.73 0.06 13.53
CA ARG A 148 18.85 -0.70 12.97
C ARG A 148 19.45 -0.03 11.73
N PHE A 149 18.60 0.64 10.96
CA PHE A 149 18.94 1.31 9.71
C PHE A 149 18.43 2.75 9.76
N PRO A 150 19.05 3.61 10.58
CA PRO A 150 18.66 5.02 10.65
C PRO A 150 18.86 5.68 9.28
N MET A 151 17.90 6.50 8.88
CA MET A 151 17.92 7.22 7.61
C MET A 151 17.25 8.59 7.73
N ASP A 152 17.70 9.55 6.90
CA ASP A 152 17.21 10.92 6.89
C ASP A 152 15.93 11.07 6.04
N ALA A 153 15.78 10.20 5.03
CA ALA A 153 14.60 10.14 4.18
C ALA A 153 14.39 8.74 3.59
N ILE A 154 13.13 8.41 3.27
CA ILE A 154 12.75 7.15 2.64
C ILE A 154 11.86 7.40 1.42
N TYR A 155 12.04 6.61 0.36
CA TYR A 155 11.31 6.75 -0.88
C TYR A 155 10.75 5.41 -1.36
N ALA A 156 9.54 5.44 -1.96
CA ALA A 156 8.96 4.29 -2.63
C ALA A 156 8.30 4.70 -3.95
N LEU A 157 8.39 3.84 -4.96
CA LEU A 157 7.68 3.99 -6.23
C LEU A 157 6.60 2.92 -6.36
N HIS A 158 5.56 3.23 -7.13
CA HIS A 158 4.57 2.26 -7.55
C HIS A 158 4.23 2.46 -9.03
N ASN A 159 4.10 1.40 -9.79
CA ASN A 159 3.60 1.46 -11.15
C ASN A 159 2.12 1.88 -11.17
N TRP A 160 1.71 2.70 -12.11
CA TRP A 160 0.36 3.24 -12.13
C TRP A 160 -0.29 3.15 -13.50
N PRO A 161 -1.19 2.15 -13.73
CA PRO A 161 -2.06 2.11 -14.90
C PRO A 161 -2.92 3.37 -15.03
N GLY A 162 -3.21 3.80 -16.27
CA GLY A 162 -3.89 5.06 -16.56
C GLY A 162 -2.94 6.26 -16.73
N MET A 163 -1.64 6.03 -16.57
CA MET A 163 -0.58 7.00 -16.87
C MET A 163 0.40 6.41 -17.89
N PRO A 164 0.84 7.17 -18.90
CA PRO A 164 1.78 6.65 -19.91
C PRO A 164 3.17 6.38 -19.33
N VAL A 165 3.85 5.35 -19.84
CA VAL A 165 5.29 5.12 -19.57
C VAL A 165 6.08 6.38 -19.90
N GLY A 166 7.03 6.73 -19.03
CA GLY A 166 7.79 7.97 -19.15
C GLY A 166 7.17 9.15 -18.42
N SER A 167 6.04 8.96 -17.72
CA SER A 167 5.46 9.97 -16.83
C SER A 167 5.57 9.59 -15.36
N LEU A 168 5.59 10.58 -14.48
CA LEU A 168 5.64 10.43 -13.03
C LEU A 168 4.62 11.34 -12.36
N ALA A 169 3.98 10.89 -11.30
CA ALA A 169 3.08 11.70 -10.48
C ALA A 169 3.50 11.69 -9.01
N VAL A 170 3.51 12.86 -8.39
CA VAL A 170 3.83 13.03 -6.97
C VAL A 170 3.10 14.24 -6.40
N ASN A 171 2.62 14.15 -5.16
CA ASN A 171 2.07 15.27 -4.40
C ASN A 171 2.92 15.57 -3.17
N PRO A 172 3.00 16.82 -2.72
CA PRO A 172 3.24 17.10 -1.31
C PRO A 172 1.95 16.82 -0.54
N GLY A 173 2.02 15.96 0.48
CA GLY A 173 0.82 15.51 1.21
C GLY A 173 0.22 14.22 0.64
N ALA A 174 -1.09 14.08 0.68
CA ALA A 174 -1.75 12.81 0.38
C ALA A 174 -1.52 12.30 -1.05
N MET A 175 -1.10 11.04 -1.16
CA MET A 175 -1.06 10.24 -2.39
C MET A 175 -2.13 9.13 -2.36
N MET A 176 -2.28 8.44 -1.21
CA MET A 176 -3.25 7.35 -1.04
C MET A 176 -4.03 7.56 0.25
N ALA A 177 -5.27 7.05 0.29
CA ALA A 177 -6.13 7.17 1.46
C ALA A 177 -5.70 6.27 2.62
N SER A 178 -6.13 6.64 3.84
CA SER A 178 -6.11 5.72 4.97
C SER A 178 -7.06 4.55 4.75
N LEU A 179 -6.80 3.44 5.42
CA LEU A 179 -7.71 2.31 5.55
C LEU A 179 -8.02 2.09 7.02
N ASP A 180 -9.29 2.12 7.39
CA ASP A 180 -9.80 1.57 8.64
C ASP A 180 -10.89 0.55 8.32
N SER A 181 -10.88 -0.58 9.00
CA SER A 181 -11.95 -1.57 8.95
C SER A 181 -12.60 -1.69 10.31
N PHE A 182 -13.91 -1.91 10.35
CA PHE A 182 -14.65 -2.03 11.60
C PHE A 182 -15.64 -3.18 11.58
N GLU A 183 -15.92 -3.70 12.77
CA GLU A 183 -17.07 -4.55 13.05
C GLU A 183 -17.90 -3.89 14.15
N ILE A 184 -19.20 -3.72 13.90
CA ILE A 184 -20.17 -3.23 14.86
C ILE A 184 -21.07 -4.41 15.23
N THR A 185 -21.15 -4.70 16.52
CA THR A 185 -22.07 -5.70 17.07
C THR A 185 -23.23 -4.98 17.74
N LEU A 186 -24.45 -5.31 17.31
CA LEU A 186 -25.70 -4.84 17.91
C LEU A 186 -26.31 -5.97 18.74
N ASN A 187 -26.47 -5.74 20.03
CA ASN A 187 -27.04 -6.70 20.98
C ASN A 187 -28.43 -6.22 21.41
N GLY A 188 -29.43 -6.98 21.00
CA GLY A 188 -30.84 -6.77 21.33
C GLY A 188 -31.38 -7.86 22.25
N ARG A 189 -32.63 -8.25 22.05
CA ARG A 189 -33.30 -9.34 22.75
C ARG A 189 -34.19 -10.10 21.75
N SER A 190 -33.91 -11.40 21.59
CA SER A 190 -34.63 -12.28 20.70
C SER A 190 -36.11 -12.42 21.12
N CYS A 191 -37.00 -12.53 20.12
CA CYS A 191 -38.41 -12.79 20.34
C CYS A 191 -39.07 -13.38 19.09
N HIS A 192 -40.34 -13.82 19.24
CA HIS A 192 -41.16 -14.26 18.11
C HIS A 192 -41.45 -13.07 17.19
N ALA A 193 -41.24 -13.21 15.87
CA ALA A 193 -41.39 -12.10 14.91
C ALA A 193 -42.83 -11.51 14.87
N ALA A 194 -43.84 -12.24 15.33
CA ALA A 194 -45.22 -11.75 15.46
C ALA A 194 -45.50 -11.02 16.80
N MET A 195 -44.55 -10.99 17.73
CA MET A 195 -44.62 -10.34 19.05
C MET A 195 -43.39 -9.49 19.31
N PRO A 196 -43.11 -8.49 18.45
CA PRO A 196 -41.87 -7.71 18.52
C PRO A 196 -41.75 -6.86 19.81
N GLU A 197 -42.90 -6.52 20.45
CA GLU A 197 -42.94 -5.79 21.71
C GLU A 197 -42.31 -6.57 22.89
N SER A 198 -42.17 -7.88 22.76
CA SER A 198 -41.52 -8.71 23.77
C SER A 198 -40.01 -8.78 23.66
N GLY A 199 -39.43 -8.24 22.59
CA GLY A 199 -38.02 -8.22 22.26
C GLY A 199 -37.37 -6.83 22.24
N ALA A 200 -36.17 -6.76 21.65
CA ALA A 200 -35.48 -5.56 21.21
C ALA A 200 -34.80 -5.86 19.89
N ASP A 201 -35.27 -5.29 18.80
CA ASP A 201 -34.95 -5.70 17.44
C ASP A 201 -33.65 -5.01 16.92
N PRO A 202 -32.52 -5.74 16.78
CA PRO A 202 -31.30 -5.17 16.24
C PRO A 202 -31.36 -4.98 14.72
N MET A 203 -32.29 -5.61 13.97
CA MET A 203 -32.40 -5.44 12.52
C MET A 203 -32.87 -4.02 12.15
N VAL A 204 -33.88 -3.49 12.86
CA VAL A 204 -34.34 -2.10 12.67
C VAL A 204 -33.24 -1.11 13.01
N VAL A 205 -32.51 -1.35 14.12
CA VAL A 205 -31.39 -0.50 14.54
C VAL A 205 -30.26 -0.53 13.51
N ALA A 206 -29.95 -1.67 12.92
CA ALA A 206 -28.95 -1.79 11.87
C ALA A 206 -29.29 -0.94 10.64
N ALA A 207 -30.55 -0.95 10.21
CA ALA A 207 -31.02 -0.14 9.09
C ALA A 207 -30.86 1.37 9.37
N GLU A 208 -31.30 1.83 10.55
CA GLU A 208 -31.14 3.23 10.99
C GLU A 208 -29.66 3.61 11.12
N LEU A 209 -28.82 2.76 11.70
CA LEU A 209 -27.40 3.00 11.85
C LEU A 209 -26.70 3.13 10.50
N ILE A 210 -26.98 2.25 9.53
CA ILE A 210 -26.41 2.32 8.18
C ILE A 210 -26.74 3.67 7.53
N LEU A 211 -28.00 4.12 7.63
CA LEU A 211 -28.42 5.42 7.10
C LEU A 211 -27.73 6.59 7.83
N ALA A 212 -27.64 6.52 9.17
CA ALA A 212 -26.99 7.53 9.97
C ALA A 212 -25.50 7.65 9.62
N LEU A 213 -24.78 6.54 9.42
CA LEU A 213 -23.36 6.53 9.03
C LEU A 213 -23.14 7.27 7.69
N GLN A 214 -24.09 7.22 6.73
CA GLN A 214 -23.97 7.96 5.47
C GLN A 214 -24.08 9.49 5.67
N THR A 215 -24.62 9.94 6.81
CA THR A 215 -24.66 11.36 7.11
C THR A 215 -23.29 11.92 7.53
N ILE A 216 -22.35 11.07 7.91
CA ILE A 216 -21.01 11.52 8.31
C ILE A 216 -20.32 12.25 7.13
N PRO A 217 -20.06 11.61 5.97
CA PRO A 217 -19.44 12.32 4.85
C PRO A 217 -20.33 13.42 4.29
N SER A 218 -21.66 13.28 4.30
CA SER A 218 -22.57 14.22 3.65
C SER A 218 -22.98 15.41 4.51
N ARG A 219 -22.95 15.34 5.86
CA ARG A 219 -23.48 16.36 6.78
C ARG A 219 -22.58 16.73 7.95
N ARG A 220 -21.58 15.92 8.30
CA ARG A 220 -20.75 16.13 9.48
C ARG A 220 -19.30 16.56 9.14
N LEU A 221 -18.92 16.48 7.86
CA LEU A 221 -17.63 16.92 7.33
C LEU A 221 -17.77 18.17 6.47
N SER A 222 -16.65 18.88 6.28
CA SER A 222 -16.56 19.93 5.27
C SER A 222 -16.82 19.35 3.88
N PRO A 223 -17.52 20.04 2.98
CA PRO A 223 -17.67 19.61 1.59
C PRO A 223 -16.34 19.42 0.84
N LEU A 224 -15.25 20.01 1.32
CA LEU A 224 -13.89 19.87 0.77
C LEU A 224 -13.11 18.71 1.39
N ALA A 225 -13.63 18.06 2.42
CA ALA A 225 -13.01 16.91 3.05
C ALA A 225 -13.45 15.62 2.33
N SER A 226 -12.48 14.76 1.99
CA SER A 226 -12.76 13.49 1.33
C SER A 226 -12.80 12.36 2.35
N ALA A 227 -13.95 11.71 2.45
CA ALA A 227 -14.15 10.50 3.25
C ALA A 227 -15.14 9.56 2.59
N VAL A 228 -14.85 8.25 2.67
CA VAL A 228 -15.77 7.18 2.27
C VAL A 228 -16.06 6.33 3.50
N VAL A 229 -17.34 6.11 3.80
CA VAL A 229 -17.82 5.20 4.86
C VAL A 229 -18.73 4.17 4.20
N SER A 230 -18.29 2.92 4.17
CA SER A 230 -19.05 1.82 3.53
C SER A 230 -19.32 0.71 4.52
N VAL A 231 -20.60 0.36 4.72
CA VAL A 231 -20.99 -0.91 5.34
C VAL A 231 -21.10 -1.94 4.24
N THR A 232 -20.31 -3.01 4.32
CA THR A 232 -20.16 -4.00 3.24
C THR A 232 -20.71 -5.37 3.59
N GLN A 233 -20.97 -5.64 4.87
CA GLN A 233 -21.50 -6.91 5.33
C GLN A 233 -22.53 -6.71 6.45
N ILE A 234 -23.57 -7.55 6.45
CA ILE A 234 -24.59 -7.66 7.50
C ILE A 234 -24.75 -9.14 7.78
N HIS A 235 -24.61 -9.55 9.05
CA HIS A 235 -24.73 -10.93 9.47
C HIS A 235 -25.64 -11.02 10.70
N GLY A 236 -26.71 -11.81 10.62
CA GLY A 236 -27.61 -12.07 11.73
C GLY A 236 -28.94 -12.66 11.25
N GLY A 237 -29.62 -13.36 12.15
CA GLY A 237 -30.89 -14.05 11.89
C GLY A 237 -30.72 -15.40 11.20
N GLU A 238 -31.24 -16.46 11.81
CA GLU A 238 -31.21 -17.84 11.30
C GLU A 238 -32.61 -18.34 10.91
N ALA A 239 -33.65 -17.93 11.63
CA ALA A 239 -35.01 -18.37 11.42
C ALA A 239 -35.92 -17.21 11.01
N ILE A 240 -36.76 -17.43 9.98
CA ILE A 240 -37.63 -16.40 9.39
C ILE A 240 -38.67 -15.84 10.38
N ASN A 241 -39.04 -16.59 11.42
CA ASN A 241 -40.04 -16.22 12.41
C ASN A 241 -39.46 -15.80 13.77
N VAL A 242 -38.12 -15.51 13.81
CA VAL A 242 -37.40 -15.10 15.03
C VAL A 242 -36.65 -13.80 14.79
N ILE A 243 -36.92 -12.80 15.63
CA ILE A 243 -36.04 -11.60 15.73
C ILE A 243 -34.73 -12.03 16.42
N PRO A 244 -33.57 -11.86 15.82
CA PRO A 244 -32.31 -12.32 16.41
C PRO A 244 -31.92 -11.50 17.65
N GLU A 245 -31.11 -12.09 18.52
CA GLU A 245 -30.54 -11.37 19.66
C GLU A 245 -29.35 -10.50 19.26
N THR A 246 -28.58 -10.96 18.27
CA THR A 246 -27.33 -10.28 17.87
C THR A 246 -27.28 -10.09 16.35
N LEU A 247 -26.71 -8.96 15.92
CA LEU A 247 -26.45 -8.65 14.51
C LEU A 247 -25.08 -7.98 14.40
N ALA A 248 -24.29 -8.39 13.41
CA ALA A 248 -22.99 -7.80 13.11
C ALA A 248 -23.03 -7.03 11.78
N LEU A 249 -22.44 -5.83 11.79
CA LEU A 249 -22.19 -5.02 10.60
C LEU A 249 -20.66 -4.88 10.43
N ARG A 250 -20.14 -5.09 9.22
CA ARG A 250 -18.73 -4.83 8.90
C ARG A 250 -18.62 -3.80 7.81
N GLY A 251 -17.54 -3.01 7.86
CA GLY A 251 -17.34 -1.96 6.89
C GLY A 251 -15.91 -1.39 6.89
N THR A 252 -15.72 -0.40 6.02
CA THR A 252 -14.44 0.29 5.87
C THR A 252 -14.62 1.81 5.87
N VAL A 253 -13.57 2.51 6.30
CA VAL A 253 -13.46 3.97 6.22
C VAL A 253 -12.19 4.32 5.44
N ARG A 254 -12.29 5.28 4.53
CA ARG A 254 -11.19 5.85 3.75
C ARG A 254 -11.17 7.35 3.90
N CYS A 255 -10.01 7.95 4.21
CA CYS A 255 -9.85 9.39 4.32
C CYS A 255 -8.51 9.82 3.73
N LEU A 256 -8.45 11.06 3.20
CA LEU A 256 -7.23 11.65 2.66
C LEU A 256 -6.51 12.57 3.65
N GLN A 257 -7.04 12.75 4.86
CA GLN A 257 -6.49 13.61 5.91
C GLN A 257 -6.65 12.94 7.27
N THR A 258 -5.60 13.00 8.10
CA THR A 258 -5.57 12.33 9.41
C THR A 258 -6.59 12.90 10.39
N ASP A 259 -6.80 14.21 10.42
CA ASP A 259 -7.80 14.87 11.25
C ASP A 259 -9.23 14.48 10.84
N VAL A 260 -9.51 14.38 9.53
CA VAL A 260 -10.78 13.88 8.99
C VAL A 260 -11.00 12.42 9.39
N ARG A 261 -9.97 11.57 9.27
CA ARG A 261 -10.01 10.16 9.70
C ARG A 261 -10.40 10.04 11.17
N ASN A 262 -9.72 10.78 12.04
CA ASN A 262 -9.99 10.77 13.49
C ASN A 262 -11.40 11.25 13.81
N LYS A 263 -11.86 12.30 13.13
CA LYS A 263 -13.23 12.80 13.28
C LYS A 263 -14.27 11.79 12.83
N VAL A 264 -14.06 11.12 11.69
CA VAL A 264 -15.00 10.08 11.19
C VAL A 264 -15.09 8.92 12.16
N ARG A 265 -13.96 8.44 12.68
CA ARG A 265 -13.94 7.36 13.68
C ARG A 265 -14.72 7.73 14.93
N GLY A 266 -14.47 8.91 15.50
CA GLY A 266 -15.19 9.38 16.68
C GLY A 266 -16.70 9.54 16.45
N LEU A 267 -17.12 9.96 15.24
CA LEU A 267 -18.54 10.05 14.89
C LEU A 267 -19.20 8.67 14.73
N ILE A 268 -18.50 7.70 14.18
CA ILE A 268 -18.99 6.31 14.10
C ILE A 268 -19.17 5.74 15.51
N GLU A 269 -18.18 5.92 16.39
CA GLU A 269 -18.23 5.49 17.79
C GLU A 269 -19.42 6.16 18.54
N GLU A 270 -19.64 7.45 18.32
CA GLU A 270 -20.77 8.20 18.88
C GLU A 270 -22.12 7.60 18.42
N PHE A 271 -22.29 7.35 17.12
CA PHE A 271 -23.53 6.77 16.59
C PHE A 271 -23.76 5.36 17.12
N VAL A 272 -22.75 4.52 17.17
CA VAL A 272 -22.83 3.17 17.71
C VAL A 272 -23.22 3.16 19.19
N ALA A 273 -22.67 4.09 19.97
CA ALA A 273 -22.96 4.18 21.40
C ALA A 273 -24.34 4.79 21.73
N THR A 274 -24.90 5.63 20.86
CA THR A 274 -26.09 6.44 21.20
C THR A 274 -27.36 6.04 20.46
N LEU A 275 -27.27 5.77 19.15
CA LEU A 275 -28.44 5.50 18.31
C LEU A 275 -29.23 4.23 18.74
N PRO A 276 -28.61 3.11 19.15
CA PRO A 276 -29.34 1.89 19.54
C PRO A 276 -30.17 2.02 20.83
N ARG A 277 -29.80 2.94 21.73
CA ARG A 277 -30.37 3.03 23.10
C ARG A 277 -31.89 3.19 23.14
N PRO A 278 -32.52 4.09 22.35
CA PRO A 278 -33.98 4.24 22.36
C PRO A 278 -34.76 2.99 21.95
N PHE A 279 -34.09 2.05 21.25
CA PHE A 279 -34.65 0.79 20.79
C PHE A 279 -34.44 -0.38 21.77
N GLY A 280 -33.82 -0.11 22.93
CA GLY A 280 -33.46 -1.17 23.89
C GLY A 280 -32.31 -2.07 23.42
N VAL A 281 -31.54 -1.65 22.43
CA VAL A 281 -30.39 -2.34 21.85
C VAL A 281 -29.10 -1.66 22.32
N SER A 282 -28.03 -2.43 22.51
CA SER A 282 -26.67 -1.89 22.71
C SER A 282 -25.81 -2.10 21.46
N GLY A 283 -24.88 -1.17 21.22
CA GLY A 283 -23.92 -1.26 20.15
C GLY A 283 -22.49 -1.24 20.69
N GLU A 284 -21.64 -2.07 20.11
CA GLU A 284 -20.20 -2.12 20.37
C GLU A 284 -19.47 -2.05 19.02
N ILE A 285 -18.31 -1.40 18.99
CA ILE A 285 -17.48 -1.33 17.79
C ILE A 285 -16.07 -1.84 18.07
N HIS A 286 -15.58 -2.68 17.16
CA HIS A 286 -14.19 -3.12 17.11
C HIS A 286 -13.53 -2.58 15.84
N TRP A 287 -12.36 -1.91 16.00
CA TRP A 287 -11.53 -1.46 14.88
C TRP A 287 -10.42 -2.46 14.63
N PHE A 288 -10.31 -2.90 13.38
CA PHE A 288 -9.15 -3.70 12.95
C PHE A 288 -7.97 -2.77 12.62
N PRO A 289 -6.72 -3.23 12.78
CA PRO A 289 -5.55 -2.48 12.37
C PRO A 289 -5.64 -2.07 10.89
N GLY A 290 -5.54 -0.79 10.62
CA GLY A 290 -5.58 -0.23 9.27
C GLY A 290 -4.30 0.54 8.94
N TYR A 291 -4.30 1.29 7.83
CA TYR A 291 -3.16 2.09 7.39
C TYR A 291 -3.44 3.58 7.57
N PRO A 292 -2.45 4.39 7.95
CA PRO A 292 -2.57 5.84 7.92
C PRO A 292 -2.71 6.36 6.49
N VAL A 293 -2.91 7.66 6.33
CA VAL A 293 -2.85 8.33 5.02
C VAL A 293 -1.42 8.24 4.49
N THR A 294 -1.23 7.77 3.26
CA THR A 294 0.08 7.86 2.60
C THR A 294 0.31 9.30 2.20
N ALA A 295 0.91 10.05 3.12
CA ALA A 295 1.12 11.48 2.98
C ALA A 295 2.62 11.80 2.85
N ASN A 296 3.01 12.33 1.71
CA ASN A 296 4.39 12.71 1.45
C ASN A 296 4.79 13.95 2.25
N HIS A 297 6.02 13.96 2.71
CA HIS A 297 6.66 15.15 3.25
C HIS A 297 7.07 16.09 2.11
N VAL A 298 6.92 17.39 2.33
CA VAL A 298 7.13 18.42 1.29
C VAL A 298 8.52 18.32 0.65
N GLY A 299 9.58 18.31 1.47
CA GLY A 299 10.96 18.26 0.97
C GLY A 299 11.27 17.03 0.10
N PRO A 300 11.00 15.80 0.59
CA PRO A 300 11.15 14.58 -0.23
C PRO A 300 10.29 14.58 -1.49
N ALA A 301 9.05 15.08 -1.45
CA ALA A 301 8.21 15.17 -2.65
C ALA A 301 8.77 16.15 -3.69
N GLU A 302 9.29 17.30 -3.25
CA GLU A 302 9.98 18.26 -4.11
C GLU A 302 11.27 17.68 -4.71
N GLN A 303 12.03 16.89 -3.93
CA GLN A 303 13.20 16.18 -4.43
C GLN A 303 12.83 15.21 -5.55
N VAL A 304 11.80 14.38 -5.35
CA VAL A 304 11.27 13.46 -6.38
C VAL A 304 10.85 14.24 -7.63
N ARG A 305 10.06 15.32 -7.45
CA ARG A 305 9.63 16.18 -8.56
C ARG A 305 10.81 16.74 -9.35
N ALA A 306 11.76 17.35 -8.66
CA ALA A 306 12.90 17.99 -9.30
C ALA A 306 13.79 16.99 -10.05
N THR A 307 14.02 15.80 -9.48
CA THR A 307 14.75 14.71 -10.14
C THR A 307 13.98 14.22 -11.38
N ALA A 308 12.68 14.03 -11.28
CA ALA A 308 11.84 13.61 -12.40
C ALA A 308 11.83 14.64 -13.54
N GLN A 309 11.69 15.94 -13.24
CA GLN A 309 11.70 17.00 -14.23
C GLN A 309 13.03 17.06 -15.02
N ARG A 310 14.17 16.89 -14.33
CA ARG A 310 15.48 16.83 -14.98
C ARG A 310 15.67 15.60 -15.88
N MET A 311 14.99 14.49 -15.55
CA MET A 311 15.14 13.23 -16.26
C MET A 311 14.13 13.04 -17.40
N LEU A 312 12.89 13.43 -17.19
CA LEU A 312 11.76 13.15 -18.07
C LEU A 312 11.25 14.39 -18.86
N GLY A 313 11.59 15.60 -18.39
CA GLY A 313 10.99 16.84 -18.84
C GLY A 313 9.81 17.26 -17.95
N GLU A 314 9.55 18.55 -17.90
CA GLU A 314 8.54 19.14 -17.00
C GLU A 314 7.11 18.66 -17.32
N GLU A 315 6.80 18.49 -18.60
CA GLU A 315 5.50 18.05 -19.09
C GLU A 315 5.15 16.60 -18.75
N GLN A 316 6.15 15.77 -18.42
CA GLN A 316 5.97 14.37 -18.01
C GLN A 316 5.76 14.21 -16.50
N VAL A 317 5.92 15.30 -15.72
CA VAL A 317 5.82 15.27 -14.27
C VAL A 317 4.51 15.91 -13.80
N ARG A 318 3.62 15.07 -13.31
CA ARG A 318 2.32 15.51 -12.78
C ARG A 318 2.50 15.86 -11.29
N TRP A 319 2.31 17.14 -10.99
CA TRP A 319 2.34 17.69 -9.63
C TRP A 319 0.94 18.07 -9.18
N GLN A 320 0.59 17.75 -7.93
CA GLN A 320 -0.75 17.96 -7.38
C GLN A 320 -1.86 17.18 -8.11
N VAL A 321 -1.61 15.88 -8.33
CA VAL A 321 -2.64 14.97 -8.87
C VAL A 321 -3.71 14.68 -7.82
N ASN A 322 -4.89 14.23 -8.26
CA ASN A 322 -5.89 13.69 -7.36
C ASN A 322 -5.37 12.43 -6.67
N PRO A 323 -5.36 12.39 -5.32
CA PRO A 323 -4.96 11.20 -4.58
C PRO A 323 -5.87 10.01 -4.89
N SER A 324 -5.35 8.79 -4.75
CA SER A 324 -6.16 7.58 -4.84
C SER A 324 -6.90 7.30 -3.52
N MET A 325 -8.11 6.74 -3.62
CA MET A 325 -8.83 6.22 -2.45
C MET A 325 -8.41 4.79 -2.06
N ALA A 326 -7.51 4.15 -2.82
CA ALA A 326 -6.78 2.96 -2.38
C ALA A 326 -5.82 3.31 -1.23
N SER A 327 -5.32 2.32 -0.54
CA SER A 327 -4.38 2.48 0.58
C SER A 327 -3.04 1.81 0.28
N GLU A 328 -2.01 2.22 1.01
CA GLU A 328 -0.63 1.74 0.90
C GLU A 328 0.00 1.74 2.30
N ASP A 329 0.60 0.62 2.71
CA ASP A 329 1.12 0.47 4.06
C ASP A 329 2.49 1.15 4.28
N PHE A 330 3.17 1.56 3.20
CA PHE A 330 4.35 2.46 3.26
C PHE A 330 4.07 3.72 4.08
N ALA A 331 2.81 4.11 4.20
CA ALA A 331 2.34 5.16 5.11
C ALA A 331 2.85 4.98 6.55
N CYS A 332 2.97 3.73 7.03
CA CYS A 332 3.53 3.45 8.35
C CYS A 332 5.02 3.81 8.47
N MET A 333 5.76 3.73 7.38
CA MET A 333 7.16 4.18 7.33
C MET A 333 7.25 5.71 7.26
N LEU A 334 6.32 6.36 6.54
CA LEU A 334 6.23 7.82 6.44
C LEU A 334 5.86 8.49 7.76
N ASP A 335 5.13 7.81 8.65
CA ASP A 335 4.82 8.31 10.01
C ASP A 335 6.07 8.39 10.90
N VAL A 336 7.16 7.66 10.56
CA VAL A 336 8.39 7.56 11.37
C VAL A 336 9.56 8.30 10.73
N CYS A 337 9.62 8.32 9.40
CA CYS A 337 10.74 8.88 8.65
C CYS A 337 10.22 9.83 7.56
N PRO A 338 10.81 11.02 7.38
CA PRO A 338 10.49 11.87 6.23
C PRO A 338 10.64 11.11 4.93
N GLY A 339 9.69 11.25 3.99
CA GLY A 339 9.79 10.49 2.75
C GLY A 339 8.75 10.88 1.71
N ALA A 340 8.79 10.19 0.58
CA ALA A 340 7.85 10.34 -0.50
C ALA A 340 7.55 9.02 -1.21
N TYR A 341 6.27 8.81 -1.47
CA TYR A 341 5.70 7.79 -2.34
C TYR A 341 5.25 8.46 -3.64
N PHE A 342 5.53 7.85 -4.78
CA PHE A 342 5.18 8.42 -6.07
C PHE A 342 4.79 7.34 -7.08
N TRP A 343 4.03 7.75 -8.10
CA TRP A 343 3.56 6.87 -9.16
C TRP A 343 4.39 7.01 -10.41
N LEU A 344 4.72 5.87 -11.01
CA LEU A 344 5.39 5.77 -12.31
C LEU A 344 4.39 5.24 -13.34
N GLY A 345 4.14 5.98 -14.40
CA GLY A 345 3.15 5.64 -15.41
C GLY A 345 3.47 4.30 -16.09
N ALA A 346 2.47 3.42 -16.20
CA ALA A 346 2.61 2.04 -16.65
C ALA A 346 2.06 1.76 -18.06
N ASP A 347 1.24 2.66 -18.64
CA ASP A 347 0.60 2.41 -19.93
C ASP A 347 1.59 2.52 -21.10
N GLY A 348 1.70 1.44 -21.86
CA GLY A 348 2.39 1.41 -23.16
C GLY A 348 1.50 1.87 -24.30
N ALA A 349 1.78 1.39 -25.52
CA ALA A 349 0.92 1.60 -26.68
C ALA A 349 -0.48 0.98 -26.48
N ILE A 350 -0.57 -0.07 -25.70
CA ILE A 350 -1.81 -0.68 -25.20
C ILE A 350 -1.90 -0.33 -23.71
N PRO A 351 -3.02 0.22 -23.23
CA PRO A 351 -3.21 0.49 -21.80
C PRO A 351 -3.05 -0.79 -20.97
N SER A 352 -2.41 -0.68 -19.82
CA SER A 352 -2.31 -1.77 -18.86
C SER A 352 -3.69 -2.08 -18.25
N ALA A 353 -3.95 -3.35 -17.94
CA ALA A 353 -5.10 -3.69 -17.12
C ALA A 353 -4.99 -3.00 -15.75
N PRO A 354 -6.12 -2.66 -15.10
CA PRO A 354 -6.08 -2.08 -13.76
C PRO A 354 -5.35 -2.98 -12.76
N LEU A 355 -4.76 -2.39 -11.71
CA LEU A 355 -4.22 -3.13 -10.58
C LEU A 355 -5.30 -4.05 -9.98
N HIS A 356 -4.90 -5.19 -9.43
CA HIS A 356 -5.76 -6.26 -8.88
C HIS A 356 -6.69 -6.93 -9.91
N ASN A 357 -6.49 -6.69 -11.20
CA ASN A 357 -7.22 -7.40 -12.25
C ASN A 357 -6.52 -8.72 -12.59
N ALA A 358 -7.30 -9.77 -12.84
CA ALA A 358 -6.78 -11.10 -13.20
C ALA A 358 -6.03 -11.16 -14.55
N GLU A 359 -6.14 -10.13 -15.38
CA GLU A 359 -5.44 -9.98 -16.66
C GLU A 359 -4.27 -8.99 -16.59
N TYR A 360 -3.97 -8.48 -15.37
CA TYR A 360 -2.86 -7.55 -15.16
C TYR A 360 -1.52 -8.22 -15.47
N ASP A 361 -0.63 -7.48 -16.13
CA ASP A 361 0.79 -7.82 -16.30
C ASP A 361 1.63 -6.54 -16.18
N PHE A 362 2.75 -6.62 -15.47
CA PHE A 362 3.65 -5.49 -15.30
C PHE A 362 4.34 -5.14 -16.63
N ASN A 363 4.41 -3.86 -16.95
CA ASN A 363 5.09 -3.40 -18.16
C ASN A 363 6.60 -3.31 -17.95
N ASP A 364 7.35 -4.24 -18.54
CA ASP A 364 8.82 -4.30 -18.43
C ASP A 364 9.55 -3.03 -18.93
N ALA A 365 8.89 -2.18 -19.73
CA ALA A 365 9.44 -0.89 -20.13
C ALA A 365 9.68 0.08 -18.95
N LEU A 366 9.04 -0.17 -17.79
CA LEU A 366 9.29 0.58 -16.55
C LEU A 366 10.61 0.23 -15.89
N ILE A 367 11.17 -0.96 -16.12
CA ILE A 367 12.40 -1.40 -15.44
C ILE A 367 13.55 -0.43 -15.70
N PRO A 368 13.96 -0.14 -16.96
CA PRO A 368 15.07 0.78 -17.19
C PRO A 368 14.77 2.20 -16.68
N LEU A 369 13.51 2.63 -16.74
CA LEU A 369 13.09 3.95 -16.28
C LEU A 369 13.19 4.08 -14.76
N GLY A 370 12.65 3.10 -14.02
CA GLY A 370 12.68 3.06 -12.55
C GLY A 370 14.10 2.95 -12.00
N VAL A 371 14.95 2.11 -12.64
CA VAL A 371 16.38 2.00 -12.26
C VAL A 371 17.12 3.31 -12.47
N ALA A 372 16.94 3.97 -13.62
CA ALA A 372 17.55 5.25 -13.91
C ALA A 372 17.06 6.34 -12.95
N PHE A 373 15.78 6.33 -12.59
CA PHE A 373 15.20 7.25 -11.61
C PHE A 373 15.82 7.05 -10.22
N TRP A 374 15.89 5.83 -9.71
CA TRP A 374 16.50 5.53 -8.42
C TRP A 374 17.98 5.95 -8.38
N GLN A 375 18.73 5.62 -9.44
CA GLN A 375 20.13 6.04 -9.53
C GLN A 375 20.26 7.57 -9.47
N ARG A 376 19.43 8.29 -10.24
CA ARG A 376 19.48 9.75 -10.30
C ARG A 376 19.08 10.38 -8.97
N LEU A 377 18.02 9.87 -8.33
CA LEU A 377 17.57 10.34 -7.02
C LEU A 377 18.69 10.20 -5.97
N VAL A 378 19.38 9.05 -5.94
CA VAL A 378 20.49 8.81 -5.02
C VAL A 378 21.66 9.75 -5.29
N GLU A 379 22.08 9.90 -6.56
CA GLU A 379 23.18 10.78 -6.95
C GLU A 379 22.90 12.26 -6.61
N GLU A 380 21.65 12.68 -6.57
CA GLU A 380 21.23 14.04 -6.24
C GLU A 380 20.98 14.25 -4.75
N ALA A 381 20.48 13.24 -4.04
CA ALA A 381 20.24 13.30 -2.61
C ALA A 381 21.54 13.12 -1.79
N LEU A 382 22.52 12.42 -2.35
CA LEU A 382 23.81 12.09 -1.72
C LEU A 382 25.00 12.58 -2.58
N PRO A 383 25.18 13.89 -2.78
CA PRO A 383 26.17 14.47 -3.70
C PRO A 383 27.63 14.28 -3.26
#